data_053cfa156c2af6b0d70be2eed104dbac
#
_entry.id   053cfa156c2af6b0d70be2eed104dbac
#
_cell.length_a   1.000
_cell.length_b   1.000
_cell.length_c   1.000
_cell.angle_alpha   90.00
_cell.angle_beta   90.00
_cell.angle_gamma   90.00
#
_symmetry.space_group_name_H-M   'P 1'
#
loop_
_entity.id
_entity.type
_entity.pdbx_description
1 polymer ?
#
loop_
_entity_poly.entity_id
_entity_poly.type
_entity_poly.pdbx_seq_one_letter_code
_entity_poly.pdbx_strand_id
1 'polypeptide(L)'
;MLDARAIQKPWLSPWWAALVRCAEKGGHTGLDIVERVSAGRATGWPTASGYLVLERTEDRKLRIWLGVGRDVRRWCGEAERLVSDFARSVDCRALLIEGRRGWRRILPHWTPKGEDLELDLTR
;
A
#
# COMPACT_ATOMS: atom_id res chain seq x y z
N MET A 1 19.95 4.27 10.71
CA MET A 1 18.69 3.53 10.83
C MET A 1 17.53 4.52 10.77
N LEU A 2 16.54 4.26 9.93
CA LEU A 2 15.36 5.12 9.87
C LEU A 2 14.54 4.96 11.14
N ASP A 3 14.09 6.09 11.67
CA ASP A 3 13.15 6.09 12.78
C ASP A 3 11.83 5.46 12.31
N ALA A 4 11.35 4.45 13.03
CA ALA A 4 10.09 3.78 12.71
C ALA A 4 8.90 4.75 12.66
N ARG A 5 8.95 5.83 13.46
CA ARG A 5 7.92 6.85 13.45
C ARG A 5 7.94 7.65 12.15
N ALA A 6 9.12 7.97 11.60
CA ALA A 6 9.25 8.68 10.34
C ALA A 6 8.73 7.81 9.18
N ILE A 7 8.99 6.50 9.22
CA ILE A 7 8.48 5.56 8.22
C ILE A 7 6.96 5.58 8.18
N GLN A 8 6.31 5.70 9.35
CA GLN A 8 4.86 5.64 9.49
C GLN A 8 4.15 6.96 9.22
N LYS A 9 4.88 8.05 8.99
CA LYS A 9 4.30 9.39 8.78
C LYS A 9 4.42 9.81 7.32
N PRO A 10 3.43 9.48 6.46
CA PRO A 10 3.50 9.79 5.03
C PRO A 10 3.68 11.27 4.72
N TRP A 11 3.17 12.17 5.59
CA TRP A 11 3.29 13.62 5.39
C TRP A 11 4.72 14.13 5.53
N LEU A 12 5.65 13.34 6.04
CA LEU A 12 7.07 13.67 6.09
C LEU A 12 7.83 13.16 4.85
N SER A 13 7.15 12.42 3.98
CA SER A 13 7.75 11.85 2.77
C SER A 13 7.82 12.90 1.64
N PRO A 14 8.89 12.86 0.81
CA PRO A 14 8.92 13.62 -0.44
C PRO A 14 7.76 13.27 -1.39
N TRP A 15 7.10 12.12 -1.17
CA TRP A 15 5.97 11.65 -1.99
C TRP A 15 4.62 12.15 -1.50
N TRP A 16 4.59 12.99 -0.47
CA TRP A 16 3.32 13.43 0.14
C TRP A 16 2.34 14.05 -0.85
N ALA A 17 2.82 14.97 -1.70
CA ALA A 17 1.94 15.61 -2.69
C ALA A 17 1.35 14.58 -3.66
N ALA A 18 2.14 13.60 -4.09
CA ALA A 18 1.67 12.53 -4.97
C ALA A 18 0.65 11.62 -4.26
N LEU A 19 0.87 11.33 -2.97
CA LEU A 19 -0.07 10.55 -2.16
C LEU A 19 -1.41 11.26 -2.03
N VAL A 20 -1.40 12.56 -1.78
CA VAL A 20 -2.62 13.35 -1.69
C VAL A 20 -3.40 13.31 -3.00
N ARG A 21 -2.72 13.50 -4.13
CA ARG A 21 -3.37 13.40 -5.45
C ARG A 21 -3.95 12.01 -5.70
N CYS A 22 -3.24 10.98 -5.27
CA CYS A 22 -3.70 9.60 -5.39
C CYS A 22 -4.98 9.37 -4.58
N ALA A 23 -5.01 9.87 -3.35
CA ALA A 23 -6.19 9.78 -2.48
C ALA A 23 -7.38 10.54 -3.08
N GLU A 24 -7.15 11.72 -3.61
CA GLU A 24 -8.21 12.54 -4.23
C GLU A 24 -8.89 11.83 -5.40
N LYS A 25 -8.15 11.07 -6.19
CA LYS A 25 -8.71 10.27 -7.28
C LYS A 25 -9.72 9.23 -6.78
N GLY A 26 -9.54 8.74 -5.56
CA GLY A 26 -10.45 7.80 -4.92
C GLY A 26 -11.51 8.46 -4.05
N GLY A 27 -11.64 9.78 -4.09
CA GLY A 27 -12.63 10.51 -3.31
C GLY A 27 -12.21 10.79 -1.86
N HIS A 28 -10.92 10.70 -1.57
CA HIS A 28 -10.37 10.97 -0.23
C HIS A 28 -9.53 12.24 -0.23
N THR A 29 -9.14 12.69 0.96
CA THR A 29 -8.31 13.88 1.14
C THR A 29 -6.99 13.53 1.81
N GLY A 30 -6.04 14.49 1.83
CA GLY A 30 -4.83 14.33 2.61
C GLY A 30 -5.11 14.17 4.10
N LEU A 31 -6.15 14.84 4.60
CA LEU A 31 -6.55 14.71 5.99
C LEU A 31 -7.01 13.28 6.32
N ASP A 32 -7.69 12.61 5.39
CA ASP A 32 -8.06 11.19 5.57
C ASP A 32 -6.84 10.31 5.79
N ILE A 33 -5.75 10.57 5.07
CA ILE A 33 -4.49 9.83 5.26
C ILE A 33 -3.95 10.08 6.66
N VAL A 34 -3.87 11.35 7.06
CA VAL A 34 -3.36 11.74 8.38
C VAL A 34 -4.18 11.08 9.50
N GLU A 35 -5.49 11.13 9.38
CA GLU A 35 -6.40 10.57 10.39
C GLU A 35 -6.23 9.05 10.53
N ARG A 36 -6.17 8.33 9.41
CA ARG A 36 -6.03 6.87 9.44
C ARG A 36 -4.68 6.44 10.00
N VAL A 37 -3.61 7.11 9.61
CA VAL A 37 -2.26 6.80 10.12
C VAL A 37 -2.17 7.15 11.61
N SER A 38 -2.66 8.31 12.00
CA SER A 38 -2.63 8.75 13.40
C SER A 38 -3.46 7.86 14.31
N ALA A 39 -4.56 7.30 13.79
CA ALA A 39 -5.42 6.37 14.54
C ALA A 39 -4.88 4.93 14.55
N GLY A 40 -3.76 4.67 13.90
CA GLY A 40 -3.19 3.31 13.80
C GLY A 40 -3.92 2.38 12.84
N ARG A 41 -4.83 2.92 11.99
CA ARG A 41 -5.58 2.12 11.02
C ARG A 41 -4.83 1.94 9.70
N ALA A 42 -3.88 2.80 9.42
CA ALA A 42 -3.05 2.71 8.22
C ALA A 42 -1.59 2.89 8.59
N THR A 43 -0.71 2.34 7.76
CA THR A 43 0.74 2.39 7.96
C THR A 43 1.39 2.92 6.70
N GLY A 44 2.30 3.88 6.86
CA GLY A 44 3.15 4.36 5.78
C GLY A 44 4.26 3.36 5.51
N TRP A 45 4.59 3.15 4.23
CA TRP A 45 5.58 2.17 3.82
C TRP A 45 6.44 2.73 2.67
N PRO A 46 7.62 3.27 2.97
CA PRO A 46 8.51 3.76 1.92
C PRO A 46 9.08 2.59 1.10
N THR A 47 9.24 2.84 -0.19
CA THR A 47 9.90 1.92 -1.12
C THR A 47 11.16 2.55 -1.67
N ALA A 48 11.88 1.82 -2.54
CA ALA A 48 13.12 2.33 -3.14
C ALA A 48 12.93 3.65 -3.90
N SER A 49 11.80 3.82 -4.61
CA SER A 49 11.51 5.03 -5.39
C SER A 49 10.03 5.38 -5.33
N GLY A 50 9.43 5.26 -4.15
CA GLY A 50 8.02 5.55 -3.98
C GLY A 50 7.55 5.39 -2.55
N TYR A 51 6.24 5.27 -2.40
CA TYR A 51 5.62 5.18 -1.09
C TYR A 51 4.28 4.46 -1.18
N LEU A 52 4.01 3.59 -0.22
CA LEU A 52 2.73 2.90 -0.10
C LEU A 52 2.04 3.31 1.19
N VAL A 53 0.72 3.30 1.19
CA VAL A 53 -0.07 3.40 2.42
C VAL A 53 -0.89 2.12 2.52
N LEU A 54 -0.67 1.38 3.59
CA LEU A 54 -1.25 0.07 3.83
C LEU A 54 -2.31 0.14 4.90
N GLU A 55 -3.40 -0.61 4.73
CA GLU A 55 -4.50 -0.64 5.67
C GLU A 55 -5.00 -2.07 5.84
N ARG A 56 -5.14 -2.52 7.09
CA ARG A 56 -5.70 -3.84 7.36
C ARG A 56 -7.22 -3.79 7.25
N THR A 57 -7.81 -4.76 6.55
CA THR A 57 -9.27 -4.89 6.42
C THR A 57 -9.83 -5.82 7.51
N GLU A 58 -11.16 -5.79 7.68
CA GLU A 58 -11.83 -6.63 8.69
C GLU A 58 -11.73 -8.12 8.37
N ASP A 59 -11.63 -8.49 7.08
CA ASP A 59 -11.52 -9.90 6.67
C ASP A 59 -10.07 -10.38 6.57
N ARG A 60 -9.16 -9.75 7.31
CA ARG A 60 -7.76 -10.16 7.44
C ARG A 60 -6.98 -10.07 6.13
N LYS A 61 -7.23 -9.02 5.36
CA LYS A 61 -6.41 -8.68 4.19
C LYS A 61 -5.64 -7.41 4.48
N LEU A 62 -4.48 -7.26 3.86
CA LEU A 62 -3.73 -6.01 3.90
C LEU A 62 -3.95 -5.31 2.57
N ARG A 63 -4.69 -4.21 2.61
CA ARG A 63 -4.97 -3.42 1.42
C ARG A 63 -3.85 -2.43 1.18
N ILE A 64 -3.35 -2.39 -0.05
CA ILE A 64 -2.49 -1.31 -0.50
C ILE A 64 -3.44 -0.21 -0.95
N TRP A 65 -3.76 0.68 -0.03
CA TRP A 65 -4.74 1.73 -0.26
C TRP A 65 -4.22 2.78 -1.25
N LEU A 66 -2.99 3.24 -1.04
CA LEU A 66 -2.35 4.22 -1.92
C LEU A 66 -0.96 3.70 -2.30
N GLY A 67 -0.56 3.97 -3.54
CA GLY A 67 0.77 3.66 -4.00
C GLY A 67 1.21 4.67 -5.05
N VAL A 68 2.39 5.25 -4.85
CA VAL A 68 2.98 6.23 -5.75
C VAL A 68 4.47 5.94 -5.90
N GLY A 69 5.06 6.38 -7.01
CA GLY A 69 6.48 6.22 -7.20
C GLY A 69 6.91 6.26 -8.66
N ARG A 70 8.21 6.07 -8.84
CA ARG A 70 8.86 5.97 -10.15
C ARG A 70 9.41 4.57 -10.32
N ASP A 71 9.50 4.13 -11.59
CA ASP A 71 10.14 2.85 -11.93
C ASP A 71 9.59 1.67 -11.12
N VAL A 72 8.26 1.62 -10.98
CA VAL A 72 7.56 0.64 -10.13
C VAL A 72 8.00 -0.79 -10.47
N ARG A 73 8.21 -1.11 -11.74
CA ARG A 73 8.63 -2.45 -12.17
C ARG A 73 9.97 -2.90 -11.57
N ARG A 74 10.82 -1.94 -11.18
CA ARG A 74 12.13 -2.26 -10.60
C ARG A 74 12.04 -2.63 -9.13
N TRP A 75 11.09 -2.05 -8.39
CA TRP A 75 11.02 -2.27 -6.94
C TRP A 75 9.78 -3.03 -6.49
N CYS A 76 8.78 -3.24 -7.36
CA CYS A 76 7.52 -3.87 -6.94
C CYS A 76 7.70 -5.31 -6.43
N GLY A 77 8.63 -6.07 -7.00
CA GLY A 77 8.89 -7.45 -6.56
C GLY A 77 9.43 -7.51 -5.13
N GLU A 78 10.39 -6.66 -4.81
CA GLU A 78 10.92 -6.57 -3.45
C GLU A 78 9.87 -6.01 -2.48
N ALA A 79 9.14 -4.98 -2.90
CA ALA A 79 8.07 -4.42 -2.08
C ALA A 79 7.00 -5.47 -1.79
N GLU A 80 6.59 -6.26 -2.77
CA GLU A 80 5.63 -7.34 -2.57
C GLU A 80 6.12 -8.34 -1.53
N ARG A 81 7.40 -8.76 -1.61
CA ARG A 81 7.99 -9.69 -0.66
C ARG A 81 7.96 -9.14 0.75
N LEU A 82 8.43 -7.89 0.93
CA LEU A 82 8.49 -7.25 2.25
C LEU A 82 7.11 -6.97 2.83
N VAL A 83 6.18 -6.50 2.00
CA VAL A 83 4.80 -6.23 2.41
C VAL A 83 4.08 -7.54 2.73
N SER A 84 4.35 -8.62 1.99
CA SER A 84 3.81 -9.95 2.29
C SER A 84 4.27 -10.45 3.65
N ASP A 85 5.55 -10.30 3.97
CA ASP A 85 6.09 -10.69 5.27
C ASP A 85 5.47 -9.88 6.40
N PHE A 86 5.31 -8.57 6.19
CA PHE A 86 4.62 -7.71 7.15
C PHE A 86 3.16 -8.14 7.34
N ALA A 87 2.45 -8.40 6.24
CA ALA A 87 1.06 -8.84 6.28
C ALA A 87 0.89 -10.11 7.12
N ARG A 88 1.77 -11.09 6.92
CA ARG A 88 1.76 -12.32 7.73
C ARG A 88 2.03 -12.04 9.20
N SER A 89 2.93 -11.10 9.49
CA SER A 89 3.26 -10.74 10.87
C SER A 89 2.10 -10.09 11.62
N VAL A 90 1.16 -9.47 10.91
CA VAL A 90 -0.06 -8.87 11.49
C VAL A 90 -1.31 -9.70 11.21
N ASP A 91 -1.12 -10.99 10.93
CA ASP A 91 -2.19 -11.98 10.77
C ASP A 91 -3.10 -11.69 9.59
N CYS A 92 -2.57 -11.18 8.49
CA CYS A 92 -3.29 -11.02 7.23
C CYS A 92 -3.02 -12.23 6.34
N ARG A 93 -4.06 -12.68 5.63
CA ARG A 93 -4.02 -13.86 4.77
C ARG A 93 -3.90 -13.54 3.29
N ALA A 94 -3.99 -12.27 2.92
CA ALA A 94 -3.91 -11.83 1.53
C ALA A 94 -3.51 -10.37 1.45
N LEU A 95 -2.94 -10.00 0.29
CA LEU A 95 -2.76 -8.61 -0.10
C LEU A 95 -3.89 -8.23 -1.05
N LEU A 96 -4.32 -6.98 -1.02
CA LEU A 96 -5.43 -6.48 -1.82
C LEU A 96 -5.06 -5.14 -2.44
N ILE A 97 -5.35 -4.98 -3.75
CA ILE A 97 -5.30 -3.68 -4.44
C ILE A 97 -6.67 -3.47 -5.07
N GLU A 98 -7.35 -2.37 -4.73
CA GLU A 98 -8.67 -2.07 -5.24
C GLU A 98 -8.64 -1.15 -6.46
N GLY A 99 -9.47 -1.50 -7.45
CA GLY A 99 -9.91 -0.59 -8.50
C GLY A 99 -8.89 -0.03 -9.47
N ARG A 100 -7.69 -0.64 -9.64
CA ARG A 100 -6.67 -0.09 -10.52
C ARG A 100 -6.23 -1.07 -11.60
N ARG A 101 -6.80 -0.93 -12.79
CA ARG A 101 -6.50 -1.80 -13.93
C ARG A 101 -5.02 -1.83 -14.33
N GLY A 102 -4.30 -0.72 -14.19
CA GLY A 102 -2.88 -0.65 -14.55
C GLY A 102 -2.01 -1.63 -13.78
N TRP A 103 -2.39 -1.97 -12.57
CA TRP A 103 -1.64 -2.90 -11.74
C TRP A 103 -1.64 -4.34 -12.27
N ARG A 104 -2.64 -4.72 -13.06
CA ARG A 104 -2.71 -6.06 -13.67
C ARG A 104 -1.52 -6.35 -14.59
N ARG A 105 -1.00 -5.34 -15.24
CA ARG A 105 0.16 -5.47 -16.13
C ARG A 105 1.47 -5.63 -15.34
N ILE A 106 1.54 -5.03 -14.17
CA ILE A 106 2.74 -5.05 -13.32
C ILE A 106 2.75 -6.29 -12.43
N LEU A 107 1.55 -6.75 -12.02
CA LEU A 107 1.37 -7.87 -11.09
C LEU A 107 0.55 -8.99 -11.77
N PRO A 108 1.06 -9.61 -12.83
CA PRO A 108 0.30 -10.62 -13.58
C PRO A 108 0.03 -11.89 -12.78
N HIS A 109 0.78 -12.14 -11.72
CA HIS A 109 0.62 -13.32 -10.86
C HIS A 109 -0.43 -13.12 -9.74
N TRP A 110 -0.94 -11.90 -9.56
CA TRP A 110 -2.05 -11.66 -8.65
C TRP A 110 -3.36 -12.09 -9.32
N THR A 111 -4.32 -12.51 -8.50
CA THR A 111 -5.61 -12.99 -8.99
C THR A 111 -6.60 -11.85 -9.12
N PRO A 112 -7.16 -11.60 -10.32
CA PRO A 112 -8.23 -10.62 -10.47
C PRO A 112 -9.50 -11.08 -9.76
N LYS A 113 -10.13 -10.16 -9.03
CA LYS A 113 -11.44 -10.37 -8.40
C LYS A 113 -12.30 -9.14 -8.70
N GLY A 114 -13.07 -9.20 -9.81
CA GLY A 114 -13.75 -8.03 -10.34
C GLY A 114 -12.73 -6.99 -10.80
N GLU A 115 -12.82 -5.79 -10.25
CA GLU A 115 -11.88 -4.72 -10.53
C GLU A 115 -10.64 -4.75 -9.63
N ASP A 116 -10.65 -5.61 -8.62
CA ASP A 116 -9.58 -5.71 -7.63
C ASP A 116 -8.56 -6.78 -8.00
N LEU A 117 -7.39 -6.70 -7.38
CA LEU A 117 -6.35 -7.72 -7.46
C LEU A 117 -6.05 -8.23 -6.06
N GLU A 118 -5.84 -9.54 -5.95
CA GLU A 118 -5.57 -10.17 -4.66
C GLU A 118 -4.42 -11.17 -4.77
N LEU A 119 -3.53 -11.16 -3.78
CA LEU A 119 -2.46 -12.14 -3.64
C LEU A 119 -2.70 -12.96 -2.39
N ASP A 120 -2.95 -14.26 -2.56
CA ASP A 120 -3.13 -15.19 -1.44
C ASP A 120 -1.78 -15.48 -0.77
N LEU A 121 -1.73 -15.27 0.54
CA LEU A 121 -0.53 -15.48 1.35
C LEU A 121 -0.55 -16.80 2.15
N THR A 122 -1.59 -17.60 1.98
CA THR A 122 -1.75 -18.86 2.73
C THR A 122 -1.07 -20.06 2.09
N ARG A 123 -0.41 -19.85 0.96
CA ARG A 123 0.29 -20.91 0.23
C ARG A 123 1.78 -20.87 0.47
#